data_1e0ac6c8e9bcf7fe14aafcf698af60b4
#
_entry.id   1e0ac6c8e9bcf7fe14aafcf698af60b4
#
_cell.length_a   1.000
_cell.length_b   1.000
_cell.length_c   1.000
_cell.angle_alpha   90.00
_cell.angle_beta   90.00
_cell.angle_gamma   90.00
#
_symmetry.space_group_name_H-M   'P 1'
#
loop_
_entity.id
_entity.type
_entity.pdbx_description
1 polymer ?
#
loop_
_entity_poly.entity_id
_entity_poly.type
_entity_poly.pdbx_seq_one_letter_code
_entity_poly.pdbx_strand_id
1 'polypeptide(L)'
;MKKILISGLIAGCILFVVSYGGLFLGISFFPGLFVEYNNPLFNSDGSRDILFYLHAFIISFALSWFWDRFKGLLKGRATMRGLEFGFVYSVIALLPVMWISFSSLDITVLTVASWFCYGLAQAIIAGLVFAKVNP
;
A
#
# COMPACT_ATOMS: atom_id res chain seq x y z
N MET A 1 -14.80 -4.68 16.50
CA MET A 1 -15.28 -4.68 15.09
C MET A 1 -15.61 -3.29 14.56
N LYS A 2 -16.45 -2.48 15.24
CA LYS A 2 -16.82 -1.13 14.75
C LYS A 2 -15.61 -0.22 14.48
N LYS A 3 -14.62 -0.19 15.39
CA LYS A 3 -13.39 0.62 15.21
C LYS A 3 -12.56 0.17 14.00
N ILE A 4 -12.46 -1.14 13.74
CA ILE A 4 -11.77 -1.70 12.58
C ILE A 4 -12.43 -1.23 11.29
N LEU A 5 -13.75 -1.33 11.20
CA LEU A 5 -14.49 -0.92 10.00
C LEU A 5 -14.35 0.59 9.74
N ILE A 6 -14.50 1.41 10.78
CA ILE A 6 -14.40 2.87 10.64
C ILE A 6 -12.98 3.28 10.24
N SER A 7 -11.95 2.78 10.94
CA SER A 7 -10.57 3.12 10.61
C SER A 7 -10.13 2.58 9.26
N GLY A 8 -10.59 1.37 8.89
CA GLY A 8 -10.37 0.80 7.57
C GLY A 8 -11.01 1.62 6.45
N LEU A 9 -12.26 2.06 6.64
CA LEU A 9 -12.96 2.89 5.66
C LEU A 9 -12.27 4.27 5.47
N ILE A 10 -11.93 4.94 6.58
CA ILE A 10 -11.25 6.24 6.53
C ILE A 10 -9.88 6.10 5.83
N ALA A 11 -9.09 5.11 6.23
CA ALA A 11 -7.82 4.83 5.57
C ALA A 11 -8.00 4.48 4.09
N GLY A 12 -9.00 3.66 3.76
CA GLY A 12 -9.33 3.29 2.38
C GLY A 12 -9.64 4.49 1.50
N CYS A 13 -10.45 5.42 1.97
CA CYS A 13 -10.75 6.66 1.24
C CYS A 13 -9.48 7.51 1.03
N ILE A 14 -8.64 7.66 2.07
CA ILE A 14 -7.38 8.40 1.96
C ILE A 14 -6.44 7.71 0.98
N LEU A 15 -6.26 6.40 1.10
CA LEU A 15 -5.40 5.61 0.21
C LEU A 15 -5.90 5.65 -1.24
N PHE A 16 -7.21 5.63 -1.45
CA PHE A 16 -7.80 5.75 -2.79
C PHE A 16 -7.38 7.07 -3.46
N VAL A 17 -7.53 8.20 -2.74
CA VAL A 17 -7.14 9.52 -3.25
C VAL A 17 -5.64 9.61 -3.49
N VAL A 18 -4.84 9.13 -2.54
CA VAL A 18 -3.36 9.13 -2.65
C VAL A 18 -2.89 8.23 -3.79
N SER A 19 -3.51 7.07 -3.98
CA SER A 19 -3.16 6.14 -5.06
C SER A 19 -3.47 6.72 -6.44
N TYR A 20 -4.66 7.30 -6.59
CA TYR A 20 -5.04 7.96 -7.84
C TYR A 20 -4.14 9.16 -8.14
N GLY A 21 -3.95 10.05 -7.15
CA GLY A 21 -3.07 11.21 -7.29
C GLY A 21 -1.61 10.81 -7.53
N GLY A 22 -1.12 9.80 -6.82
CA GLY A 22 0.24 9.27 -6.98
C GLY A 22 0.47 8.66 -8.36
N LEU A 23 -0.52 7.92 -8.89
CA LEU A 23 -0.46 7.38 -10.25
C LEU A 23 -0.39 8.50 -11.29
N PHE A 24 -1.27 9.50 -11.18
CA PHE A 24 -1.29 10.66 -12.09
C PHE A 24 0.04 11.44 -12.07
N LEU A 25 0.55 11.73 -10.88
CA LEU A 25 1.84 12.41 -10.73
C LEU A 25 3.00 11.55 -11.21
N GLY A 26 2.97 10.25 -10.92
CA GLY A 26 3.99 9.30 -11.36
C GLY A 26 4.10 9.24 -12.88
N ILE A 27 2.99 9.10 -13.59
CA ILE A 27 2.96 9.10 -15.05
C ILE A 27 3.45 10.44 -15.62
N SER A 28 3.07 11.56 -14.98
CA SER A 28 3.43 12.90 -15.46
C SER A 28 4.90 13.23 -15.27
N PHE A 29 5.48 12.89 -14.12
CA PHE A 29 6.85 13.27 -13.76
C PHE A 29 7.89 12.18 -13.97
N PHE A 30 7.47 10.91 -13.92
CA PHE A 30 8.35 9.75 -14.03
C PHE A 30 7.81 8.71 -15.04
N PRO A 31 7.56 9.11 -16.31
CA PRO A 31 6.97 8.20 -17.30
C PRO A 31 7.81 6.92 -17.51
N GLY A 32 9.13 6.99 -17.30
CA GLY A 32 10.02 5.85 -17.42
C GLY A 32 9.70 4.68 -16.47
N LEU A 33 9.07 4.95 -15.31
CA LEU A 33 8.63 3.90 -14.39
C LEU A 33 7.44 3.08 -14.94
N PHE A 34 6.74 3.62 -15.94
CA PHE A 34 5.52 3.02 -16.49
C PHE A 34 5.73 2.36 -17.85
N VAL A 35 6.92 2.48 -18.45
CA VAL A 35 7.22 1.88 -19.76
C VAL A 35 7.03 0.37 -19.76
N GLU A 36 7.41 -0.29 -18.66
CA GLU A 36 7.33 -1.74 -18.52
C GLU A 36 5.88 -2.26 -18.50
N TYR A 37 4.91 -1.43 -18.10
CA TYR A 37 3.48 -1.81 -18.13
C TYR A 37 2.91 -1.96 -19.55
N ASN A 38 3.67 -1.58 -20.58
CA ASN A 38 3.32 -1.90 -21.97
C ASN A 38 3.69 -3.35 -22.37
N ASN A 39 4.40 -4.07 -21.49
CA ASN A 39 4.71 -5.49 -21.72
C ASN A 39 3.42 -6.31 -21.67
N PRO A 40 3.24 -7.32 -22.57
CA PRO A 40 2.09 -8.24 -22.57
C PRO A 40 1.86 -9.00 -21.26
N LEU A 41 2.84 -9.01 -20.36
CA LEU A 41 2.71 -9.54 -19.00
C LEU A 41 1.64 -8.80 -18.19
N PHE A 42 1.43 -7.51 -18.49
CA PHE A 42 0.49 -6.67 -17.77
C PHE A 42 -0.83 -6.53 -18.54
N ASN A 43 -1.93 -6.56 -17.81
CA ASN A 43 -3.23 -6.25 -18.39
C ASN A 43 -3.37 -4.72 -18.53
N SER A 44 -3.27 -4.24 -19.76
CA SER A 44 -3.33 -2.81 -20.09
C SER A 44 -4.58 -2.41 -20.90
N ASP A 45 -5.56 -3.32 -21.03
CA ASP A 45 -6.80 -3.08 -21.79
C ASP A 45 -7.89 -2.33 -21.01
N GLY A 46 -7.63 -1.99 -19.74
CA GLY A 46 -8.57 -1.32 -18.84
C GLY A 46 -9.64 -2.22 -18.21
N SER A 47 -9.74 -3.49 -18.61
CA SER A 47 -10.78 -4.41 -18.14
C SER A 47 -10.74 -4.66 -16.63
N ARG A 48 -9.60 -4.41 -15.98
CA ARG A 48 -9.35 -4.64 -14.55
C ARG A 48 -9.07 -3.38 -13.75
N ASP A 49 -9.22 -2.21 -14.31
CA ASP A 49 -8.92 -0.93 -13.64
C ASP A 49 -9.68 -0.77 -12.32
N ILE A 50 -10.93 -1.23 -12.28
CA ILE A 50 -11.73 -1.20 -11.05
C ILE A 50 -11.06 -1.99 -9.91
N LEU A 51 -10.37 -3.08 -10.20
CA LEU A 51 -9.68 -3.87 -9.18
C LEU A 51 -8.48 -3.12 -8.62
N PHE A 52 -7.79 -2.34 -9.44
CA PHE A 52 -6.71 -1.47 -8.98
C PHE A 52 -7.22 -0.43 -7.98
N TYR A 53 -8.33 0.23 -8.28
CA TYR A 53 -8.91 1.22 -7.37
C TYR A 53 -9.47 0.60 -6.09
N LEU A 54 -10.10 -0.57 -6.17
CA LEU A 54 -10.61 -1.30 -5.01
C LEU A 54 -9.50 -1.81 -4.09
N HIS A 55 -8.28 -2.00 -4.60
CA HIS A 55 -7.13 -2.44 -3.82
C HIS A 55 -6.89 -1.56 -2.59
N ALA A 56 -7.09 -0.23 -2.69
CA ALA A 56 -6.94 0.69 -1.57
C ALA A 56 -7.83 0.33 -0.38
N PHE A 57 -9.05 -0.11 -0.64
CA PHE A 57 -9.99 -0.54 0.40
C PHE A 57 -9.65 -1.93 0.94
N ILE A 58 -9.29 -2.86 0.06
CA ILE A 58 -8.91 -4.22 0.47
C ILE A 58 -7.72 -4.16 1.44
N ILE A 59 -6.65 -3.44 1.05
CA ILE A 59 -5.47 -3.32 1.90
C ILE A 59 -5.76 -2.56 3.19
N SER A 60 -6.58 -1.50 3.16
CA SER A 60 -6.88 -0.72 4.35
C SER A 60 -7.68 -1.51 5.38
N PHE A 61 -8.64 -2.33 4.96
CA PHE A 61 -9.37 -3.20 5.88
C PHE A 61 -8.49 -4.31 6.46
N ALA A 62 -7.66 -4.94 5.65
CA ALA A 62 -6.70 -5.94 6.10
C ALA A 62 -5.72 -5.35 7.13
N LEU A 63 -5.14 -4.19 6.81
CA LEU A 63 -4.22 -3.49 7.71
C LEU A 63 -4.91 -2.97 8.98
N SER A 64 -6.17 -2.53 8.91
CA SER A 64 -6.94 -2.10 10.09
C SER A 64 -7.20 -3.25 11.05
N TRP A 65 -7.53 -4.43 10.50
CA TRP A 65 -7.66 -5.64 11.30
C TRP A 65 -6.33 -6.05 11.94
N PHE A 66 -5.25 -6.00 11.19
CA PHE A 66 -3.90 -6.28 11.68
C PHE A 66 -3.47 -5.27 12.77
N TRP A 67 -3.69 -3.98 12.54
CA TRP A 67 -3.46 -2.93 13.53
C TRP A 67 -4.16 -3.20 14.86
N ASP A 68 -5.45 -3.52 14.82
CA ASP A 68 -6.24 -3.75 16.04
C ASP A 68 -5.73 -4.93 16.88
N ARG A 69 -5.09 -5.91 16.23
CA ARG A 69 -4.46 -7.06 16.90
C ARG A 69 -3.12 -6.73 17.53
N PHE A 70 -2.31 -5.90 16.90
CA PHE A 70 -0.92 -5.68 17.26
C PHE A 70 -0.62 -4.30 17.84
N LYS A 71 -1.57 -3.36 17.82
CA LYS A 71 -1.38 -1.99 18.32
C LYS A 71 -0.88 -1.90 19.77
N GLY A 72 -1.18 -2.86 20.61
CA GLY A 72 -0.71 -2.93 21.99
C GLY A 72 0.80 -3.19 22.13
N LEU A 73 1.45 -3.71 21.09
CA LEU A 73 2.89 -3.94 21.05
C LEU A 73 3.67 -2.68 20.61
N LEU A 74 3.01 -1.79 19.86
CA LEU A 74 3.59 -0.57 19.34
C LEU A 74 3.62 0.51 20.44
N LYS A 75 4.79 1.04 20.74
CA LYS A 75 4.98 2.00 21.84
C LYS A 75 5.28 3.41 21.32
N GLY A 76 5.02 4.40 22.15
CA GLY A 76 5.34 5.80 21.86
C GLY A 76 4.16 6.61 21.32
N ARG A 77 4.48 7.76 20.72
CA ARG A 77 3.49 8.69 20.17
C ARG A 77 2.77 8.07 18.96
N ALA A 78 1.54 8.52 18.68
CA ALA A 78 0.73 8.03 17.57
C ALA A 78 1.49 8.00 16.23
N THR A 79 2.25 9.06 15.94
CA THR A 79 3.06 9.12 14.72
C THR A 79 4.11 8.00 14.64
N MET A 80 4.86 7.78 15.75
CA MET A 80 5.88 6.73 15.79
C MET A 80 5.25 5.34 15.62
N ARG A 81 4.14 5.08 16.29
CA ARG A 81 3.40 3.82 16.18
C ARG A 81 2.93 3.58 14.74
N GLY A 82 2.44 4.62 14.06
CA GLY A 82 2.01 4.52 12.66
C GLY A 82 3.17 4.23 11.71
N LEU A 83 4.31 4.90 11.88
CA LEU A 83 5.53 4.66 11.10
C LEU A 83 6.09 3.26 11.32
N GLU A 84 6.23 2.85 12.58
CA GLU A 84 6.71 1.53 12.97
C GLU A 84 5.83 0.43 12.37
N PHE A 85 4.51 0.59 12.46
CA PHE A 85 3.56 -0.34 11.86
C PHE A 85 3.76 -0.49 10.35
N GLY A 86 3.85 0.63 9.62
CA GLY A 86 4.08 0.61 8.18
C GLY A 86 5.40 -0.06 7.80
N PHE A 87 6.46 0.23 8.55
CA PHE A 87 7.77 -0.38 8.34
C PHE A 87 7.76 -1.89 8.62
N VAL A 88 7.22 -2.32 9.76
CA VAL A 88 7.12 -3.74 10.13
C VAL A 88 6.33 -4.52 9.07
N TYR A 89 5.18 -4.00 8.65
CA TYR A 89 4.39 -4.60 7.58
C TYR A 89 5.21 -4.74 6.29
N SER A 90 5.95 -3.71 5.92
CA SER A 90 6.73 -3.72 4.68
C SER A 90 7.86 -4.75 4.72
N VAL A 91 8.53 -4.91 5.85
CA VAL A 91 9.59 -5.91 6.00
C VAL A 91 9.02 -7.33 5.99
N ILE A 92 7.88 -7.56 6.67
CA ILE A 92 7.34 -8.92 6.84
C ILE A 92 6.53 -9.37 5.62
N ALA A 93 5.76 -8.46 5.01
CA ALA A 93 4.83 -8.81 3.93
C ALA A 93 5.31 -8.36 2.55
N LEU A 94 5.71 -7.10 2.40
CA LEU A 94 6.05 -6.58 1.07
C LEU A 94 7.41 -7.09 0.58
N LEU A 95 8.42 -7.08 1.43
CA LEU A 95 9.77 -7.48 1.01
C LEU A 95 9.83 -8.93 0.48
N PRO A 96 9.26 -9.94 1.16
CA PRO A 96 9.22 -11.30 0.62
C PRO A 96 8.41 -11.44 -0.67
N VAL A 97 7.29 -10.71 -0.77
CA VAL A 97 6.47 -10.72 -2.00
C VAL A 97 7.22 -10.07 -3.17
N MET A 98 7.88 -8.95 -2.94
CA MET A 98 8.69 -8.30 -3.97
C MET A 98 9.87 -9.17 -4.40
N TRP A 99 10.50 -9.86 -3.47
CA TRP A 99 11.59 -10.79 -3.76
C TRP A 99 11.15 -11.93 -4.68
N ILE A 100 10.05 -12.61 -4.33
CA ILE A 100 9.55 -13.72 -5.16
C ILE A 100 9.02 -13.22 -6.52
N SER A 101 8.40 -12.04 -6.57
CA SER A 101 7.95 -11.44 -7.82
C SER A 101 9.12 -11.17 -8.76
N PHE A 102 10.19 -10.57 -8.26
CA PHE A 102 11.40 -10.31 -9.04
C PHE A 102 12.08 -11.59 -9.53
N SER A 103 12.08 -12.65 -8.69
CA SER A 103 12.70 -13.92 -9.08
C SER A 103 11.88 -14.74 -10.08
N SER A 104 10.58 -14.49 -10.19
CA SER A 104 9.64 -15.31 -10.97
C SER A 104 9.12 -14.64 -12.24
N LEU A 105 9.20 -13.31 -12.31
CA LEU A 105 8.70 -12.51 -13.43
C LEU A 105 9.85 -11.81 -14.14
N ASP A 106 9.73 -11.69 -15.45
CA ASP A 106 10.69 -10.93 -16.27
C ASP A 106 10.38 -9.43 -16.19
N ILE A 107 10.69 -8.84 -15.03
CA ILE A 107 10.47 -7.42 -14.72
C ILE A 107 11.74 -6.80 -14.15
N THR A 108 11.87 -5.49 -14.30
CA THR A 108 13.07 -4.77 -13.83
C THR A 108 13.06 -4.58 -12.30
N VAL A 109 14.27 -4.45 -11.73
CA VAL A 109 14.45 -4.05 -10.32
C VAL A 109 13.74 -2.73 -10.02
N LEU A 110 13.73 -1.80 -10.99
CA LEU A 110 13.10 -0.50 -10.84
C LEU A 110 11.58 -0.63 -10.63
N THR A 111 10.93 -1.51 -11.37
CA THR A 111 9.50 -1.80 -11.23
C THR A 111 9.20 -2.38 -9.84
N VAL A 112 9.95 -3.39 -9.41
CA VAL A 112 9.75 -4.01 -8.10
C VAL A 112 10.02 -3.02 -6.96
N ALA A 113 11.07 -2.21 -7.07
CA ALA A 113 11.38 -1.17 -6.10
C ALA A 113 10.27 -0.11 -6.02
N SER A 114 9.68 0.27 -7.16
CA SER A 114 8.56 1.21 -7.19
C SER A 114 7.32 0.64 -6.48
N TRP A 115 7.01 -0.65 -6.67
CA TRP A 115 5.93 -1.34 -5.97
C TRP A 115 6.17 -1.41 -4.47
N PHE A 116 7.40 -1.71 -4.07
CA PHE A 116 7.77 -1.72 -2.65
C PHE A 116 7.59 -0.33 -2.02
N CYS A 117 8.12 0.71 -2.64
CA CYS A 117 7.99 2.09 -2.15
C CYS A 117 6.52 2.52 -2.07
N TYR A 118 5.72 2.18 -3.07
CA TYR A 118 4.30 2.46 -3.09
C TYR A 118 3.55 1.75 -1.94
N GLY A 119 3.78 0.46 -1.76
CA GLY A 119 3.17 -0.32 -0.68
C GLY A 119 3.63 0.13 0.71
N LEU A 120 4.90 0.50 0.87
CA LEU A 120 5.42 1.10 2.11
C LEU A 120 4.71 2.42 2.43
N ALA A 121 4.57 3.31 1.44
CA ALA A 121 3.85 4.57 1.62
C ALA A 121 2.38 4.33 2.02
N GLN A 122 1.69 3.39 1.36
CA GLN A 122 0.32 3.02 1.73
C GLN A 122 0.24 2.52 3.18
N ALA A 123 1.14 1.64 3.59
CA ALA A 123 1.15 1.07 4.94
C ALA A 123 1.44 2.12 6.02
N ILE A 124 2.35 3.06 5.75
CA ILE A 124 2.66 4.19 6.64
C ILE A 124 1.42 5.09 6.77
N ILE A 125 0.81 5.50 5.66
CA ILE A 125 -0.37 6.37 5.69
C ILE A 125 -1.51 5.70 6.46
N ALA A 126 -1.78 4.42 6.19
CA ALA A 126 -2.78 3.65 6.92
C ALA A 126 -2.46 3.58 8.42
N GLY A 127 -1.21 3.28 8.79
CA GLY A 127 -0.75 3.24 10.18
C GLY A 127 -0.93 4.57 10.92
N LEU A 128 -0.64 5.69 10.26
CA LEU A 128 -0.85 7.04 10.82
C LEU A 128 -2.34 7.33 11.06
N VAL A 129 -3.21 6.90 10.14
CA VAL A 129 -4.66 7.02 10.29
C VAL A 129 -5.14 6.15 11.46
N PHE A 130 -4.70 4.88 11.52
CA PHE A 130 -5.12 3.96 12.57
C PHE A 130 -4.67 4.43 13.94
N ALA A 131 -3.45 4.95 14.07
CA ALA A 131 -2.93 5.46 15.34
C ALA A 131 -3.76 6.64 15.91
N LYS A 132 -4.48 7.37 15.04
CA LYS A 132 -5.38 8.47 15.42
C LYS A 132 -6.81 8.02 15.64
N VAL A 133 -7.33 7.13 14.79
CA VAL A 133 -8.75 6.75 14.76
C VAL A 133 -9.04 5.56 15.67
N ASN A 134 -8.08 4.66 15.84
CA ASN A 134 -8.18 3.45 16.66
C ASN A 134 -6.92 3.29 17.54
N PRO A 135 -6.64 4.23 18.47
CA PRO A 135 -5.45 4.21 19.29
C PRO A 135 -5.35 2.99 20.21
#